data_31eaa3025475e50bbb184759ca633298
#
_entry.id   31eaa3025475e50bbb184759ca633298
#
_cell.length_a   1.000
_cell.length_b   1.000
_cell.length_c   1.000
_cell.angle_alpha   90.00
_cell.angle_beta   90.00
_cell.angle_gamma   90.00
#
_symmetry.space_group_name_H-M   'P 1'
#
loop_
_entity.id
_entity.type
_entity.pdbx_description
1 polymer ?
#
loop_
_entity_poly.entity_id
_entity_poly.type
_entity_poly.pdbx_seq_one_letter_code
_entity_poly.pdbx_strand_id
1 'polypeptide(L)'
;MFERIKVKKLNDHIYLMDDDGEATGYLVVGDKKALVIDTMNGYENVYDVVRTLTDLPLMVVNTHGHCDHIFGNVYFDEAYMNPDDSEVAKDHMAFQEFVESCKERNLYMPPFKPIKDADVIDLGGLTLDIISLPGHTPGGICLLLKEDRILFTGDGINHELWMQLNESKMLKDLLNNLDKIMYVTKEADFILHGHAHGVDNISLITELRDGVADLIETKGEGDKDYDWFGGVDKQHPFGDGKSAICYSIDKL
;
A
#
# COMPACT_ATOMS: atom_id res chain seq x y z
N MET A 1 -11.63 -24.23 -1.69
CA MET A 1 -11.36 -23.30 -2.82
C MET A 1 -11.61 -21.94 -2.23
N PHE A 2 -10.69 -21.03 -2.38
CA PHE A 2 -10.88 -19.65 -1.92
C PHE A 2 -11.86 -18.97 -2.87
N GLU A 3 -12.80 -18.20 -2.33
CA GLU A 3 -13.91 -17.64 -3.13
C GLU A 3 -13.65 -16.19 -3.47
N ARG A 4 -12.99 -15.45 -2.56
CA ARG A 4 -12.77 -14.03 -2.67
C ARG A 4 -11.37 -13.69 -3.17
N ILE A 5 -10.32 -14.20 -2.51
CA ILE A 5 -8.94 -13.90 -2.87
C ILE A 5 -8.54 -14.68 -4.12
N LYS A 6 -8.25 -13.96 -5.20
CA LYS A 6 -7.79 -14.51 -6.46
C LYS A 6 -6.28 -14.33 -6.59
N VAL A 7 -5.57 -15.42 -6.83
CA VAL A 7 -4.11 -15.41 -6.93
C VAL A 7 -3.68 -15.42 -8.39
N LYS A 8 -2.80 -14.47 -8.73
CA LYS A 8 -2.16 -14.37 -10.04
C LYS A 8 -0.65 -14.42 -9.86
N LYS A 9 0.01 -15.42 -10.44
CA LYS A 9 1.47 -15.48 -10.51
C LYS A 9 1.97 -14.44 -11.53
N LEU A 10 2.81 -13.49 -11.08
CA LEU A 10 3.36 -12.43 -11.93
C LEU A 10 4.70 -12.85 -12.56
N ASN A 11 5.57 -13.50 -11.76
CA ASN A 11 6.84 -14.08 -12.19
C ASN A 11 7.20 -15.28 -11.29
N ASP A 12 8.46 -15.74 -11.29
CA ASP A 12 8.87 -16.89 -10.49
C ASP A 12 8.88 -16.65 -8.99
N HIS A 13 8.91 -15.39 -8.57
CA HIS A 13 9.02 -14.98 -7.16
C HIS A 13 7.76 -14.31 -6.63
N ILE A 14 6.91 -13.71 -7.47
CA ILE A 14 5.86 -12.80 -7.05
C ILE A 14 4.48 -13.32 -7.43
N TYR A 15 3.59 -13.32 -6.44
CA TYR A 15 2.16 -13.56 -6.58
C TYR A 15 1.39 -12.32 -6.14
N LEU A 16 0.45 -11.88 -6.97
CA LEU A 16 -0.55 -10.88 -6.64
C LEU A 16 -1.77 -11.60 -6.06
N MET A 17 -2.27 -11.11 -4.96
CA MET A 17 -3.49 -11.56 -4.28
C MET A 17 -4.52 -10.44 -4.38
N ASP A 18 -5.57 -10.67 -5.16
CA ASP A 18 -6.65 -9.70 -5.40
C ASP A 18 -7.86 -10.05 -4.53
N ASP A 19 -8.23 -9.17 -3.62
CA ASP A 19 -9.40 -9.31 -2.73
C ASP A 19 -10.66 -8.76 -3.42
N ASP A 20 -11.07 -9.45 -4.48
CA ASP A 20 -12.29 -9.17 -5.27
C ASP A 20 -12.35 -7.74 -5.85
N GLY A 21 -11.18 -7.18 -6.17
CA GLY A 21 -11.01 -5.84 -6.74
C GLY A 21 -11.02 -4.71 -5.72
N GLU A 22 -11.13 -5.00 -4.42
CA GLU A 22 -11.17 -3.97 -3.37
C GLU A 22 -9.78 -3.60 -2.87
N ALA A 23 -8.88 -4.57 -2.74
CA ALA A 23 -7.50 -4.35 -2.29
C ALA A 23 -6.58 -5.44 -2.86
N THR A 24 -5.29 -5.13 -2.90
CA THR A 24 -4.27 -6.06 -3.43
C THR A 24 -3.15 -6.25 -2.42
N GLY A 25 -2.89 -7.51 -2.07
CA GLY A 25 -1.70 -7.92 -1.34
C GLY A 25 -0.73 -8.67 -2.25
N TYR A 26 0.49 -8.86 -1.78
CA TYR A 26 1.52 -9.58 -2.55
C TYR A 26 2.22 -10.62 -1.71
N LEU A 27 2.64 -11.72 -2.36
CA LEU A 27 3.57 -12.68 -1.79
C LEU A 27 4.85 -12.68 -2.61
N VAL A 28 5.99 -12.43 -1.97
CA VAL A 28 7.33 -12.53 -2.56
C VAL A 28 8.04 -13.73 -1.94
N VAL A 29 8.43 -14.70 -2.77
CA VAL A 29 9.01 -15.98 -2.33
C VAL A 29 10.49 -16.02 -2.64
N GLY A 30 11.35 -15.92 -1.61
CA GLY A 30 12.80 -16.13 -1.73
C GLY A 30 13.20 -17.59 -1.50
N ASP A 31 14.50 -17.82 -1.31
CA ASP A 31 15.03 -19.18 -1.08
C ASP A 31 14.85 -19.67 0.37
N LYS A 32 14.75 -18.75 1.33
CA LYS A 32 14.76 -19.07 2.78
C LYS A 32 13.50 -18.62 3.49
N LYS A 33 12.86 -17.56 3.02
CA LYS A 33 11.67 -16.93 3.60
C LYS A 33 10.76 -16.42 2.49
N ALA A 34 9.51 -16.19 2.83
CA ALA A 34 8.58 -15.48 1.99
C ALA A 34 8.02 -14.26 2.72
N LEU A 35 7.75 -13.19 1.99
CA LEU A 35 7.21 -11.93 2.46
C LEU A 35 5.79 -11.77 1.96
N VAL A 36 4.86 -11.52 2.87
CA VAL A 36 3.52 -11.02 2.55
C VAL A 36 3.55 -9.49 2.70
N ILE A 37 3.23 -8.79 1.62
CA ILE A 37 3.10 -7.33 1.60
C ILE A 37 1.62 -7.02 1.53
N ASP A 38 1.09 -6.42 2.57
CA ASP A 38 -0.31 -6.15 2.84
C ASP A 38 -1.19 -7.42 2.89
N THR A 39 -2.20 -7.38 3.74
CA THR A 39 -3.05 -8.54 4.03
C THR A 39 -4.52 -8.29 3.70
N MET A 40 -4.80 -7.18 3.01
CA MET A 40 -6.13 -6.83 2.50
C MET A 40 -7.20 -6.71 3.61
N ASN A 41 -8.48 -6.82 3.26
CA ASN A 41 -9.63 -6.62 4.15
C ASN A 41 -9.83 -7.71 5.21
N GLY A 42 -9.15 -8.85 5.10
CA GLY A 42 -9.27 -9.94 6.06
C GLY A 42 -10.61 -10.70 6.05
N TYR A 43 -11.43 -10.52 5.02
CA TYR A 43 -12.69 -11.27 4.89
C TYR A 43 -12.46 -12.77 4.68
N GLU A 44 -11.43 -13.12 3.95
CA GLU A 44 -10.97 -14.50 3.75
C GLU A 44 -9.62 -14.72 4.44
N ASN A 45 -9.31 -15.96 4.80
CA ASN A 45 -8.06 -16.30 5.49
C ASN A 45 -6.87 -16.24 4.53
N VAL A 46 -6.22 -15.09 4.48
CA VAL A 46 -5.05 -14.86 3.61
C VAL A 46 -3.86 -15.76 3.97
N TYR A 47 -3.71 -16.17 5.24
CA TYR A 47 -2.66 -17.13 5.63
C TYR A 47 -2.83 -18.47 4.92
N ASP A 48 -4.06 -19.01 4.89
CA ASP A 48 -4.33 -20.27 4.20
C ASP A 48 -4.10 -20.14 2.69
N VAL A 49 -4.43 -19.00 2.07
CA VAL A 49 -4.12 -18.72 0.68
C VAL A 49 -2.61 -18.79 0.44
N VAL A 50 -1.83 -18.06 1.24
CA VAL A 50 -0.36 -18.02 1.15
C VAL A 50 0.24 -19.42 1.34
N ARG A 51 -0.31 -20.22 2.26
CA ARG A 51 0.16 -21.60 2.52
C ARG A 51 -0.12 -22.58 1.38
N THR A 52 -0.98 -22.24 0.43
CA THR A 52 -1.09 -23.03 -0.82
C THR A 52 0.06 -22.78 -1.79
N LEU A 53 0.82 -21.67 -1.59
CA LEU A 53 1.86 -21.21 -2.50
C LEU A 53 3.28 -21.49 -1.97
N THR A 54 3.47 -21.51 -0.63
CA THR A 54 4.77 -21.73 -0.01
C THR A 54 4.68 -22.29 1.40
N ASP A 55 5.63 -23.17 1.75
CA ASP A 55 5.83 -23.68 3.12
C ASP A 55 6.95 -22.91 3.88
N LEU A 56 7.60 -21.95 3.24
CA LEU A 56 8.69 -21.18 3.84
C LEU A 56 8.22 -20.35 5.06
N PRO A 57 9.13 -20.02 5.99
CA PRO A 57 8.83 -19.05 7.05
C PRO A 57 8.31 -17.74 6.47
N LEU A 58 7.21 -17.23 7.03
CA LEU A 58 6.57 -15.99 6.57
C LEU A 58 7.03 -14.79 7.41
N MET A 59 7.14 -13.67 6.75
CA MET A 59 7.16 -12.33 7.33
C MET A 59 5.99 -11.55 6.72
N VAL A 60 5.32 -10.71 7.51
CA VAL A 60 4.24 -9.83 7.04
C VAL A 60 4.70 -8.39 7.20
N VAL A 61 4.60 -7.59 6.14
CA VAL A 61 4.87 -6.13 6.18
C VAL A 61 3.67 -5.40 5.61
N ASN A 62 3.17 -4.42 6.34
CA ASN A 62 2.14 -3.52 5.84
C ASN A 62 2.78 -2.23 5.33
N THR A 63 2.36 -1.82 4.14
CA THR A 63 2.80 -0.58 3.51
C THR A 63 2.34 0.64 4.29
N HIS A 64 1.15 0.56 4.89
CA HIS A 64 0.55 1.59 5.73
C HIS A 64 -0.58 1.03 6.61
N GLY A 65 -1.21 1.87 7.41
CA GLY A 65 -2.12 1.46 8.48
C GLY A 65 -3.61 1.36 8.14
N HIS A 66 -4.05 1.47 6.88
CA HIS A 66 -5.47 1.40 6.52
C HIS A 66 -6.03 -0.02 6.58
N CYS A 67 -7.34 -0.10 6.80
CA CYS A 67 -8.08 -1.34 7.02
C CYS A 67 -7.88 -2.39 5.93
N ASP A 68 -7.94 -1.99 4.70
CA ASP A 68 -7.80 -2.83 3.51
C ASP A 68 -6.35 -3.24 3.21
N HIS A 69 -5.41 -2.89 4.08
CA HIS A 69 -4.01 -3.34 4.05
C HIS A 69 -3.64 -4.17 5.28
N ILE A 70 -4.33 -3.98 6.43
CA ILE A 70 -3.92 -4.60 7.69
C ILE A 70 -4.92 -5.61 8.27
N PHE A 71 -6.18 -5.63 7.85
CA PHE A 71 -7.20 -6.44 8.54
C PHE A 71 -6.94 -7.94 8.46
N GLY A 72 -6.33 -8.43 7.38
CA GLY A 72 -5.92 -9.83 7.27
C GLY A 72 -4.75 -10.23 8.18
N ASN A 73 -4.10 -9.28 8.87
CA ASN A 73 -3.06 -9.59 9.87
C ASN A 73 -3.58 -10.50 10.98
N VAL A 74 -4.89 -10.49 11.25
CA VAL A 74 -5.53 -11.37 12.27
C VAL A 74 -5.28 -12.87 12.05
N TYR A 75 -4.78 -13.26 10.89
CA TYR A 75 -4.43 -14.65 10.56
C TYR A 75 -2.94 -14.96 10.76
N PHE A 76 -2.14 -13.99 11.20
CA PHE A 76 -0.69 -14.14 11.43
C PHE A 76 -0.33 -13.87 12.89
N ASP A 77 0.84 -14.37 13.33
CA ASP A 77 1.31 -14.18 14.70
C ASP A 77 1.92 -12.79 14.93
N GLU A 78 2.42 -12.15 13.86
CA GLU A 78 3.07 -10.84 13.90
C GLU A 78 3.00 -10.16 12.54
N ALA A 79 3.04 -8.83 12.53
CA ALA A 79 3.18 -8.01 11.34
C ALA A 79 4.17 -6.85 11.61
N TYR A 80 4.79 -6.35 10.55
CA TYR A 80 5.69 -5.21 10.61
C TYR A 80 5.03 -4.01 9.93
N MET A 81 5.15 -2.84 10.56
CA MET A 81 4.61 -1.59 10.05
C MET A 81 5.47 -0.42 10.54
N ASN A 82 5.51 0.67 9.78
CA ASN A 82 6.14 1.90 10.26
C ASN A 82 5.39 2.43 11.49
N PRO A 83 6.08 2.71 12.63
CA PRO A 83 5.44 3.19 13.85
C PRO A 83 4.64 4.49 13.68
N ASP A 84 4.94 5.32 12.68
CA ASP A 84 4.24 6.57 12.42
C ASP A 84 2.79 6.34 11.96
N ASP A 85 2.44 5.12 11.54
CA ASP A 85 1.07 4.71 11.21
C ASP A 85 0.32 4.00 12.36
N SER A 86 0.90 3.94 13.55
CA SER A 86 0.28 3.22 14.68
C SER A 86 -1.09 3.78 15.08
N GLU A 87 -1.28 5.11 15.04
CA GLU A 87 -2.58 5.72 15.35
C GLU A 87 -3.57 5.50 14.20
N VAL A 88 -3.15 5.56 12.94
CA VAL A 88 -3.99 5.23 11.77
C VAL A 88 -4.52 3.80 11.90
N ALA A 89 -3.63 2.83 12.11
CA ALA A 89 -4.02 1.43 12.29
C ALA A 89 -4.98 1.24 13.46
N LYS A 90 -4.75 1.92 14.59
CA LYS A 90 -5.60 1.86 15.77
C LYS A 90 -7.01 2.39 15.49
N ASP A 91 -7.13 3.49 14.77
CA ASP A 91 -8.41 4.08 14.41
C ASP A 91 -9.20 3.16 13.47
N HIS A 92 -8.53 2.56 12.47
CA HIS A 92 -9.17 1.58 11.60
C HIS A 92 -9.55 0.28 12.31
N MET A 93 -8.71 -0.24 13.21
CA MET A 93 -9.03 -1.41 14.03
C MET A 93 -10.23 -1.17 14.97
N ALA A 94 -10.60 0.07 15.23
CA ALA A 94 -11.77 0.42 16.03
C ALA A 94 -13.09 0.41 15.23
N PHE A 95 -13.06 0.17 13.91
CA PHE A 95 -14.28 0.04 13.11
C PHE A 95 -15.17 -1.07 13.66
N GLN A 96 -16.43 -0.73 13.92
CA GLN A 96 -17.36 -1.63 14.61
C GLN A 96 -17.49 -2.98 13.92
N GLU A 97 -17.60 -2.99 12.60
CA GLU A 97 -17.74 -4.21 11.79
C GLU A 97 -16.52 -5.13 11.94
N PHE A 98 -15.31 -4.57 11.97
CA PHE A 98 -14.09 -5.34 12.17
C PHE A 98 -14.03 -5.93 13.60
N VAL A 99 -14.35 -5.13 14.62
CA VAL A 99 -14.36 -5.57 16.02
C VAL A 99 -15.38 -6.71 16.23
N GLU A 100 -16.56 -6.58 15.65
CA GLU A 100 -17.60 -7.61 15.72
C GLU A 100 -17.18 -8.90 15.00
N SER A 101 -16.65 -8.77 13.79
CA SER A 101 -16.12 -9.91 13.01
C SER A 101 -15.00 -10.65 13.75
N CYS A 102 -14.05 -9.93 14.31
CA CYS A 102 -12.96 -10.52 15.08
C CYS A 102 -13.49 -11.27 16.31
N LYS A 103 -14.46 -10.69 17.02
CA LYS A 103 -15.09 -11.31 18.21
C LYS A 103 -15.84 -12.59 17.84
N GLU A 104 -16.64 -12.56 16.78
CA GLU A 104 -17.40 -13.73 16.31
C GLU A 104 -16.50 -14.88 15.87
N ARG A 105 -15.39 -14.56 15.22
CA ARG A 105 -14.44 -15.52 14.67
C ARG A 105 -13.32 -15.90 15.64
N ASN A 106 -13.30 -15.29 16.85
CA ASN A 106 -12.23 -15.44 17.85
C ASN A 106 -10.83 -15.13 17.26
N LEU A 107 -10.74 -14.03 16.51
CA LEU A 107 -9.51 -13.52 15.89
C LEU A 107 -9.02 -12.30 16.65
N TYR A 108 -7.71 -12.06 16.59
CA TYR A 108 -7.06 -10.94 17.28
C TYR A 108 -6.00 -10.33 16.36
N MET A 109 -5.93 -9.01 16.34
CA MET A 109 -4.85 -8.31 15.66
C MET A 109 -3.52 -8.64 16.37
N PRO A 110 -2.50 -9.12 15.66
CA PRO A 110 -1.20 -9.36 16.24
C PRO A 110 -0.48 -8.04 16.59
N PRO A 111 0.57 -8.07 17.41
CA PRO A 111 1.39 -6.90 17.65
C PRO A 111 2.10 -6.46 16.37
N PHE A 112 2.13 -5.16 16.13
CA PHE A 112 2.97 -4.57 15.10
C PHE A 112 4.40 -4.41 15.59
N LYS A 113 5.34 -4.96 14.84
CA LYS A 113 6.77 -4.73 15.02
C LYS A 113 7.23 -3.54 14.17
N PRO A 114 8.17 -2.74 14.65
CA PRO A 114 8.62 -1.59 13.87
C PRO A 114 9.43 -2.00 12.66
N ILE A 115 9.16 -1.35 11.53
CA ILE A 115 10.01 -1.32 10.34
C ILE A 115 10.19 0.14 9.92
N LYS A 116 11.37 0.51 9.40
CA LYS A 116 11.72 1.91 9.16
C LYS A 116 12.44 2.08 7.84
N ASP A 117 12.56 3.32 7.43
CA ASP A 117 13.39 3.73 6.29
C ASP A 117 14.81 3.15 6.39
N ALA A 118 15.32 2.70 5.26
CA ALA A 118 16.63 2.04 5.10
C ALA A 118 16.78 0.66 5.79
N ASP A 119 15.71 0.11 6.40
CA ASP A 119 15.74 -1.31 6.77
C ASP A 119 15.77 -2.18 5.51
N VAL A 120 16.34 -3.38 5.64
CA VAL A 120 16.50 -4.33 4.55
C VAL A 120 15.94 -5.68 4.94
N ILE A 121 15.10 -6.24 4.08
CA ILE A 121 14.55 -7.59 4.24
C ILE A 121 15.29 -8.54 3.30
N ASP A 122 15.98 -9.53 3.88
CA ASP A 122 16.64 -10.62 3.13
C ASP A 122 15.76 -11.88 3.19
N LEU A 123 15.31 -12.32 2.01
CA LEU A 123 14.52 -13.53 1.85
C LEU A 123 15.34 -14.76 1.43
N GLY A 124 16.66 -14.57 1.27
CA GLY A 124 17.56 -15.54 0.65
C GLY A 124 17.44 -15.47 -0.88
N GLY A 125 18.44 -14.84 -1.50
CA GLY A 125 18.47 -14.62 -2.95
C GLY A 125 17.64 -13.43 -3.46
N LEU A 126 16.72 -12.92 -2.66
CA LEU A 126 15.93 -11.72 -2.94
C LEU A 126 16.06 -10.75 -1.76
N THR A 127 16.18 -9.44 -2.07
CA THR A 127 16.39 -8.37 -1.10
C THR A 127 15.43 -7.22 -1.34
N LEU A 128 14.72 -6.79 -0.30
CA LEU A 128 13.84 -5.62 -0.37
C LEU A 128 14.35 -4.50 0.53
N ASP A 129 14.56 -3.33 -0.03
CA ASP A 129 14.84 -2.10 0.73
C ASP A 129 13.54 -1.42 1.12
N ILE A 130 13.46 -0.96 2.36
CA ILE A 130 12.34 -0.15 2.85
C ILE A 130 12.64 1.32 2.61
N ILE A 131 11.68 2.01 1.98
CA ILE A 131 11.78 3.42 1.60
C ILE A 131 10.56 4.15 2.17
N SER A 132 10.78 5.13 3.04
CA SER A 132 9.68 5.94 3.58
C SER A 132 9.08 6.86 2.52
N LEU A 133 7.76 6.87 2.43
CA LEU A 133 6.97 7.77 1.60
C LEU A 133 5.76 8.31 2.38
N PRO A 134 5.95 9.17 3.38
CA PRO A 134 4.86 9.85 4.05
C PRO A 134 4.08 10.74 3.09
N GLY A 135 2.76 10.58 3.06
CA GLY A 135 1.88 11.32 2.16
C GLY A 135 0.44 10.91 2.36
N HIS A 136 0.02 9.86 1.71
CA HIS A 136 -1.29 9.22 1.89
C HIS A 136 -1.53 8.91 3.37
N THR A 137 -0.55 8.31 4.05
CA THR A 137 -0.51 8.21 5.52
C THR A 137 0.81 8.76 6.08
N PRO A 138 0.90 9.04 7.40
CA PRO A 138 2.12 9.51 8.04
C PRO A 138 3.29 8.53 7.97
N GLY A 139 3.02 7.23 8.02
CA GLY A 139 3.99 6.14 8.07
C GLY A 139 4.08 5.32 6.80
N GLY A 140 3.52 5.80 5.68
CA GLY A 140 3.56 5.11 4.40
C GLY A 140 4.98 4.73 3.98
N ILE A 141 5.15 3.48 3.51
CA ILE A 141 6.42 2.96 3.00
C ILE A 141 6.25 2.31 1.62
N CYS A 142 7.33 2.33 0.86
CA CYS A 142 7.51 1.50 -0.32
C CYS A 142 8.54 0.40 -0.04
N LEU A 143 8.48 -0.71 -0.79
CA LEU A 143 9.46 -1.79 -0.73
C LEU A 143 10.06 -1.99 -2.13
N LEU A 144 11.37 -1.82 -2.25
CA LEU A 144 12.09 -2.01 -3.51
C LEU A 144 12.69 -3.42 -3.57
N LEU A 145 12.12 -4.30 -4.38
CA LEU A 145 12.71 -5.59 -4.73
C LEU A 145 13.76 -5.40 -5.82
N LYS A 146 15.02 -5.46 -5.44
CA LYS A 146 16.16 -5.08 -6.30
C LYS A 146 16.35 -6.03 -7.48
N GLU A 147 16.27 -7.32 -7.22
CA GLU A 147 16.59 -8.35 -8.23
C GLU A 147 15.58 -8.34 -9.38
N ASP A 148 14.30 -8.10 -9.08
CA ASP A 148 13.22 -8.02 -10.09
C ASP A 148 12.96 -6.58 -10.56
N ARG A 149 13.63 -5.58 -9.97
CA ARG A 149 13.47 -4.16 -10.27
C ARG A 149 12.01 -3.69 -10.14
N ILE A 150 11.35 -4.10 -9.07
CA ILE A 150 9.94 -3.81 -8.77
C ILE A 150 9.83 -2.99 -7.48
N LEU A 151 9.01 -1.95 -7.51
CA LEU A 151 8.64 -1.14 -6.35
C LEU A 151 7.21 -1.45 -5.92
N PHE A 152 7.02 -1.94 -4.70
CA PHE A 152 5.72 -2.06 -4.06
C PHE A 152 5.43 -0.74 -3.34
N THR A 153 4.28 -0.12 -3.58
CA THR A 153 4.03 1.26 -3.16
C THR A 153 2.85 1.43 -2.21
N GLY A 154 2.10 0.33 -1.93
CA GLY A 154 0.82 0.48 -1.25
C GLY A 154 -0.02 1.57 -1.95
N ASP A 155 -0.59 2.46 -1.17
CA ASP A 155 -1.40 3.56 -1.70
C ASP A 155 -0.65 4.88 -1.85
N GLY A 156 0.64 4.89 -1.51
CA GLY A 156 1.46 6.10 -1.65
C GLY A 156 1.73 6.53 -3.10
N ILE A 157 1.72 5.58 -4.06
CA ILE A 157 1.81 5.83 -5.51
C ILE A 157 0.85 4.86 -6.19
N ASN A 158 -0.26 5.36 -6.70
CA ASN A 158 -1.27 4.62 -7.43
C ASN A 158 -2.01 5.54 -8.43
N HIS A 159 -2.97 5.00 -9.17
CA HIS A 159 -3.74 5.74 -10.17
C HIS A 159 -4.86 6.59 -9.58
N GLU A 160 -5.30 6.32 -8.35
CA GLU A 160 -6.29 7.11 -7.63
C GLU A 160 -5.78 7.39 -6.21
N LEU A 161 -4.92 8.40 -6.09
CA LEU A 161 -4.30 8.76 -4.83
C LEU A 161 -5.26 9.52 -3.92
N TRP A 162 -5.54 9.00 -2.75
CA TRP A 162 -6.39 9.64 -1.74
C TRP A 162 -5.57 10.47 -0.77
N MET A 163 -5.72 11.79 -0.87
CA MET A 163 -5.10 12.80 -0.01
C MET A 163 -6.13 13.62 0.77
N GLN A 164 -7.42 13.32 0.64
CA GLN A 164 -8.52 13.98 1.37
C GLN A 164 -8.71 13.46 2.80
N LEU A 165 -8.03 12.38 3.17
CA LEU A 165 -8.15 11.76 4.48
C LEU A 165 -7.57 12.66 5.59
N ASN A 166 -8.12 12.57 6.81
CA ASN A 166 -7.68 13.39 7.94
C ASN A 166 -6.19 13.19 8.26
N GLU A 167 -5.73 11.95 8.20
CA GLU A 167 -4.35 11.53 8.46
C GLU A 167 -3.38 11.87 7.34
N SER A 168 -3.86 12.12 6.12
CA SER A 168 -2.99 12.46 4.99
C SER A 168 -2.20 13.75 5.26
N LYS A 169 -0.94 13.75 4.81
CA LYS A 169 -0.07 14.93 4.90
C LYS A 169 -0.53 16.04 3.96
N MET A 170 0.07 17.23 4.10
CA MET A 170 -0.08 18.30 3.12
C MET A 170 0.50 17.87 1.77
N LEU A 171 -0.09 18.30 0.66
CA LEU A 171 0.40 18.00 -0.70
C LEU A 171 1.84 18.45 -0.91
N LYS A 172 2.24 19.56 -0.28
CA LYS A 172 3.63 20.02 -0.32
C LYS A 172 4.60 19.04 0.35
N ASP A 173 4.19 18.40 1.45
CA ASP A 173 5.02 17.40 2.13
C ASP A 173 5.13 16.13 1.28
N LEU A 174 4.03 15.69 0.65
CA LEU A 174 4.04 14.59 -0.31
C LEU A 174 4.97 14.89 -1.48
N LEU A 175 4.88 16.08 -2.10
CA LEU A 175 5.77 16.49 -3.21
C LEU A 175 7.24 16.39 -2.79
N ASN A 176 7.59 16.95 -1.63
CA ASN A 176 8.96 16.87 -1.10
C ASN A 176 9.43 15.44 -0.89
N ASN A 177 8.54 14.52 -0.46
CA ASN A 177 8.88 13.12 -0.25
C ASN A 177 8.99 12.35 -1.58
N LEU A 178 8.13 12.63 -2.56
CA LEU A 178 8.28 12.11 -3.92
C LEU A 178 9.61 12.54 -4.53
N ASP A 179 9.99 13.84 -4.42
CA ASP A 179 11.27 14.35 -4.92
C ASP A 179 12.48 13.59 -4.31
N LYS A 180 12.44 13.24 -3.02
CA LYS A 180 13.51 12.50 -2.35
C LYS A 180 13.67 11.09 -2.90
N ILE A 181 12.59 10.43 -3.28
CA ILE A 181 12.61 9.04 -3.75
C ILE A 181 12.73 8.91 -5.28
N MET A 182 12.81 10.02 -6.05
CA MET A 182 12.91 9.96 -7.51
C MET A 182 14.10 9.13 -8.03
N TYR A 183 15.14 8.90 -7.21
CA TYR A 183 16.26 8.01 -7.57
C TYR A 183 15.82 6.59 -7.90
N VAL A 184 14.69 6.13 -7.31
CA VAL A 184 14.13 4.79 -7.51
C VAL A 184 13.77 4.53 -8.98
N THR A 185 13.48 5.57 -9.76
CA THR A 185 13.21 5.45 -11.22
C THR A 185 14.39 4.88 -12.01
N LYS A 186 15.60 4.84 -11.43
CA LYS A 186 16.78 4.21 -12.00
C LYS A 186 16.99 2.79 -11.49
N GLU A 187 16.36 2.42 -10.39
CA GLU A 187 16.54 1.16 -9.68
C GLU A 187 15.37 0.19 -9.92
N ALA A 188 14.18 0.69 -10.24
CA ALA A 188 13.00 -0.09 -10.59
C ALA A 188 12.53 0.22 -12.02
N ASP A 189 11.85 -0.75 -12.63
CA ASP A 189 11.22 -0.62 -13.95
C ASP A 189 9.69 -0.68 -13.82
N PHE A 190 9.18 -1.26 -12.73
CA PHE A 190 7.76 -1.51 -12.53
C PHE A 190 7.28 -1.13 -11.13
N ILE A 191 5.98 -0.86 -11.03
CA ILE A 191 5.26 -0.58 -9.78
C ILE A 191 4.17 -1.64 -9.58
N LEU A 192 3.98 -2.04 -8.31
CA LEU A 192 2.88 -2.84 -7.81
C LEU A 192 2.27 -2.09 -6.61
N HIS A 193 1.08 -1.52 -6.79
CA HIS A 193 0.40 -0.69 -5.78
C HIS A 193 -0.76 -1.43 -5.09
N GLY A 194 -1.36 -0.83 -4.06
CA GLY A 194 -2.34 -1.44 -3.17
C GLY A 194 -3.67 -1.82 -3.83
N HIS A 195 -3.99 -1.23 -4.98
CA HIS A 195 -5.22 -1.50 -5.77
C HIS A 195 -4.87 -1.90 -7.21
N ALA A 196 -3.76 -2.61 -7.41
CA ALA A 196 -3.28 -2.96 -8.74
C ALA A 196 -4.06 -4.13 -9.35
N HIS A 197 -4.45 -4.00 -10.60
CA HIS A 197 -4.98 -5.10 -11.40
C HIS A 197 -3.89 -5.79 -12.23
N GLY A 198 -2.67 -5.28 -12.18
CA GLY A 198 -1.51 -5.74 -12.94
C GLY A 198 -0.23 -5.04 -12.50
N VAL A 199 0.69 -4.93 -13.45
CA VAL A 199 2.00 -4.31 -13.25
C VAL A 199 2.01 -2.97 -13.98
N ASP A 200 2.35 -1.89 -13.28
CA ASP A 200 2.47 -0.56 -13.84
C ASP A 200 3.92 -0.20 -14.17
N ASN A 201 4.09 0.76 -15.06
CA ASN A 201 5.42 1.27 -15.39
C ASN A 201 5.90 2.21 -14.28
N ILE A 202 7.21 2.25 -14.03
CA ILE A 202 7.84 3.14 -13.05
C ILE A 202 7.59 4.62 -13.34
N SER A 203 7.20 4.98 -14.57
CA SER A 203 6.84 6.37 -14.92
C SER A 203 5.70 6.93 -14.09
N LEU A 204 4.84 6.05 -13.50
CA LEU A 204 3.73 6.47 -12.64
C LEU A 204 4.20 7.36 -11.49
N ILE A 205 5.40 7.12 -10.94
CA ILE A 205 5.96 7.99 -9.87
C ILE A 205 6.23 9.41 -10.38
N THR A 206 6.75 9.53 -11.62
CA THR A 206 7.02 10.84 -12.22
C THR A 206 5.73 11.56 -12.57
N GLU A 207 4.77 10.83 -13.15
CA GLU A 207 3.45 11.34 -13.50
C GLU A 207 2.70 11.85 -12.27
N LEU A 208 2.70 11.09 -11.18
CA LEU A 208 2.11 11.50 -9.91
C LEU A 208 2.82 12.73 -9.32
N ARG A 209 4.16 12.70 -9.27
CA ARG A 209 4.97 13.81 -8.77
C ARG A 209 4.65 15.12 -9.50
N ASP A 210 4.56 15.06 -10.84
CA ASP A 210 4.25 16.22 -11.68
C ASP A 210 2.79 16.66 -11.49
N GLY A 211 1.86 15.71 -11.33
CA GLY A 211 0.45 16.00 -11.00
C GLY A 211 0.30 16.70 -9.65
N VAL A 212 1.02 16.26 -8.61
CA VAL A 212 1.03 16.95 -7.30
C VAL A 212 1.60 18.36 -7.42
N ALA A 213 2.66 18.56 -8.22
CA ALA A 213 3.25 19.87 -8.45
C ALA A 213 2.30 20.82 -9.18
N ASP A 214 1.61 20.32 -10.24
CA ASP A 214 0.59 21.07 -10.97
C ASP A 214 -0.59 21.45 -10.07
N LEU A 215 -1.10 20.52 -9.28
CA LEU A 215 -2.17 20.77 -8.32
C LEU A 215 -1.80 21.90 -7.33
N ILE A 216 -0.59 21.88 -6.79
CA ILE A 216 -0.11 22.93 -5.87
C ILE A 216 0.01 24.28 -6.58
N GLU A 217 0.51 24.30 -7.83
CA GLU A 217 0.69 25.53 -8.63
C GLU A 217 -0.67 26.13 -9.02
N THR A 218 -1.59 25.33 -9.54
CA THR A 218 -2.93 25.73 -10.01
C THR A 218 -3.92 25.94 -8.86
N LYS A 219 -3.60 25.44 -7.65
CA LYS A 219 -4.50 25.40 -6.49
C LYS A 219 -5.82 24.72 -6.79
N GLY A 220 -5.79 23.75 -7.69
CA GLY A 220 -6.99 23.00 -8.10
C GLY A 220 -8.00 23.84 -8.89
N GLU A 221 -7.56 24.92 -9.58
CA GLU A 221 -8.46 25.73 -10.41
C GLU A 221 -9.06 24.88 -11.55
N GLY A 222 -10.38 24.74 -11.55
CA GLY A 222 -11.12 23.94 -12.53
C GLY A 222 -11.29 22.47 -12.16
N ASP A 223 -10.78 22.03 -11.02
CA ASP A 223 -10.95 20.66 -10.55
C ASP A 223 -12.41 20.31 -10.25
N LYS A 224 -12.75 19.05 -10.49
CA LYS A 224 -14.10 18.54 -10.29
C LYS A 224 -14.33 18.15 -8.82
N ASP A 225 -15.59 18.15 -8.43
CA ASP A 225 -16.00 17.54 -7.16
C ASP A 225 -15.82 16.02 -7.23
N TYR A 226 -15.44 15.44 -6.10
CA TYR A 226 -15.26 14.02 -5.87
C TYR A 226 -16.13 13.59 -4.69
N ASP A 227 -17.20 12.85 -5.00
CA ASP A 227 -18.09 12.29 -3.99
C ASP A 227 -17.51 10.98 -3.44
N TRP A 228 -17.37 10.87 -2.12
CA TRP A 228 -16.90 9.67 -1.45
C TRP A 228 -17.64 9.46 -0.12
N PHE A 229 -17.42 8.35 0.58
CA PHE A 229 -18.13 8.03 1.82
C PHE A 229 -17.90 9.05 2.97
N GLY A 230 -16.83 9.84 2.92
CA GLY A 230 -16.52 10.91 3.89
C GLY A 230 -17.12 12.28 3.52
N GLY A 231 -17.73 12.42 2.35
CA GLY A 231 -18.32 13.69 1.87
C GLY A 231 -17.96 14.04 0.45
N VAL A 232 -17.80 15.34 0.19
CA VAL A 232 -17.42 15.89 -1.12
C VAL A 232 -16.10 16.63 -0.98
N ASP A 233 -15.10 16.20 -1.74
CA ASP A 233 -13.79 16.82 -1.87
C ASP A 233 -13.49 17.16 -3.34
N LYS A 234 -12.24 17.25 -3.76
CA LYS A 234 -11.83 17.59 -5.12
C LYS A 234 -11.01 16.47 -5.75
N GLN A 235 -11.02 16.43 -7.07
CA GLN A 235 -10.26 15.48 -7.86
C GLN A 235 -9.45 16.21 -8.93
N HIS A 236 -8.13 16.09 -8.87
CA HIS A 236 -7.17 16.65 -9.82
C HIS A 236 -6.63 15.56 -10.74
N PRO A 237 -6.74 15.69 -12.08
CA PRO A 237 -6.21 14.68 -13.00
C PRO A 237 -4.68 14.76 -13.11
N PHE A 238 -4.01 13.61 -13.34
CA PHE A 238 -2.59 13.59 -13.67
C PHE A 238 -2.26 12.54 -14.75
N GLY A 239 -1.00 12.50 -15.19
CA GLY A 239 -0.57 11.62 -16.26
C GLY A 239 -1.31 11.91 -17.58
N ASP A 240 -1.89 10.89 -18.17
CA ASP A 240 -2.71 11.01 -19.40
C ASP A 240 -4.20 11.38 -19.10
N GLY A 241 -4.48 11.81 -17.88
CA GLY A 241 -5.83 12.18 -17.42
C GLY A 241 -6.70 10.99 -17.02
N LYS A 242 -6.14 9.79 -16.95
CA LYS A 242 -6.83 8.58 -16.44
C LYS A 242 -6.58 8.35 -14.96
N SER A 243 -5.58 9.02 -14.40
CA SER A 243 -5.22 8.98 -12.99
C SER A 243 -5.64 10.25 -12.29
N ALA A 244 -5.86 10.19 -10.98
CA ALA A 244 -6.36 11.33 -10.22
C ALA A 244 -5.76 11.39 -8.79
N ILE A 245 -5.64 12.62 -8.30
CA ILE A 245 -5.40 12.92 -6.89
C ILE A 245 -6.71 13.41 -6.29
N CYS A 246 -7.28 12.63 -5.38
CA CYS A 246 -8.44 13.04 -4.59
C CYS A 246 -7.93 13.78 -3.36
N TYR A 247 -8.36 15.02 -3.14
CA TYR A 247 -7.77 15.86 -2.09
C TYR A 247 -8.81 16.79 -1.45
N SER A 248 -8.61 17.11 -0.20
CA SER A 248 -9.32 18.18 0.49
C SER A 248 -8.57 19.52 0.32
N ILE A 249 -9.31 20.63 0.18
CA ILE A 249 -8.72 21.97 -0.08
C ILE A 249 -7.75 22.39 1.03
N ASP A 250 -7.95 21.93 2.24
CA ASP A 250 -7.06 22.23 3.38
C ASP A 250 -5.73 21.50 3.33
N LYS A 251 -5.54 20.58 2.36
CA LYS A 251 -4.26 19.89 2.10
C LYS A 251 -3.34 20.61 1.10
N LEU A 252 -3.81 21.68 0.45
CA LEU A 252 -3.06 22.49 -0.49
C LEU A 252 -1.92 23.30 0.15
#